data_5dab3652381ffce9b687afa69dd41b0e
#
_entry.id   5dab3652381ffce9b687afa69dd41b0e
#
_cell.length_a   1.000
_cell.length_b   1.000
_cell.length_c   1.000
_cell.angle_alpha   90.00
_cell.angle_beta   90.00
_cell.angle_gamma   90.00
#
_symmetry.space_group_name_H-M   'P 1'
#
loop_
_entity.id
_entity.type
_entity.pdbx_description
1 polymer ?
#
loop_
_entity_poly.entity_id
_entity_poly.type
_entity_poly.pdbx_seq_one_letter_code
_entity_poly.pdbx_strand_id
1 'polypeptide(L)'
;YEATLGWDPAGASAFLSTLGRLAEAAGDRRGVPNWLSTHPDPLSRVRDIQPTVDALTSIGGNYVTNRDEWLGRIDGVVYGDNPEQGLARGNVFLHPVLRFRIDFPDQWEIANGPQQVVAQAPDGDALMLLRGVEQPQGQTIQEIAGNSMETAGFRATEGAAATISGLDAYLGVYQGQIEGLGAVTMRAAHIRNDDQTYLVAGIASPDGFRQADGAFLASVRSFRELSEAEAEAIHPDRVDLYIVRTGDTWQSIAESSGGVVTPATLAIMNQATLATQPQAGARIKIVVSG
;
A
#
# COMPACT_ATOMS: atom_id res chain seq x y z
N TYR A 1 -12.97 -29.89 -7.99
CA TYR A 1 -12.92 -30.14 -6.54
C TYR A 1 -14.08 -29.47 -5.80
N GLU A 2 -14.39 -28.17 -5.99
CA GLU A 2 -15.47 -27.45 -5.29
C GLU A 2 -16.81 -28.17 -5.45
N ALA A 3 -17.23 -28.43 -6.70
CA ALA A 3 -18.47 -29.13 -7.00
C ALA A 3 -18.51 -30.56 -6.42
N THR A 4 -17.40 -31.26 -6.37
CA THR A 4 -17.30 -32.63 -5.79
C THR A 4 -17.53 -32.61 -4.27
N LEU A 5 -17.20 -31.48 -3.63
CA LEU A 5 -17.43 -31.25 -2.21
C LEU A 5 -18.77 -30.56 -1.89
N GLY A 6 -19.64 -30.37 -2.90
CA GLY A 6 -20.94 -29.75 -2.74
C GLY A 6 -20.94 -28.22 -2.71
N TRP A 7 -19.82 -27.58 -3.04
CA TRP A 7 -19.75 -26.12 -3.16
C TRP A 7 -20.16 -25.64 -4.54
N ASP A 8 -20.67 -24.40 -4.63
CA ASP A 8 -21.09 -23.77 -5.88
C ASP A 8 -19.87 -23.58 -6.80
N PRO A 9 -19.83 -24.25 -7.97
CA PRO A 9 -18.72 -24.14 -8.91
C PRO A 9 -18.57 -22.73 -9.51
N ALA A 10 -19.60 -21.87 -9.45
CA ALA A 10 -19.52 -20.50 -9.89
C ALA A 10 -18.66 -19.62 -8.98
N GLY A 11 -18.36 -20.06 -7.76
CA GLY A 11 -17.54 -19.30 -6.79
C GLY A 11 -16.16 -18.94 -7.30
N ALA A 12 -15.44 -19.90 -7.90
CA ALA A 12 -14.12 -19.68 -8.46
C ALA A 12 -14.14 -18.66 -9.63
N SER A 13 -15.11 -18.78 -10.51
CA SER A 13 -15.31 -17.84 -11.65
C SER A 13 -15.60 -16.43 -11.15
N ALA A 14 -16.50 -16.29 -10.16
CA ALA A 14 -16.85 -15.02 -9.56
C ALA A 14 -15.65 -14.36 -8.86
N PHE A 15 -14.81 -15.13 -8.15
CA PHE A 15 -13.61 -14.64 -7.50
C PHE A 15 -12.59 -14.12 -8.52
N LEU A 16 -12.26 -14.91 -9.54
CA LEU A 16 -11.35 -14.50 -10.61
C LEU A 16 -11.85 -13.26 -11.37
N SER A 17 -13.16 -13.18 -11.63
CA SER A 17 -13.78 -12.00 -12.23
C SER A 17 -13.62 -10.75 -11.33
N THR A 18 -13.78 -10.90 -10.02
CA THR A 18 -13.57 -9.81 -9.06
C THR A 18 -12.14 -9.32 -9.10
N LEU A 19 -11.16 -10.23 -9.09
CA LEU A 19 -9.73 -9.88 -9.17
C LEU A 19 -9.40 -9.12 -10.47
N GLY A 20 -9.88 -9.63 -11.61
CA GLY A 20 -9.66 -8.98 -12.91
C GLY A 20 -10.25 -7.57 -12.95
N ARG A 21 -11.48 -7.40 -12.47
CA ARG A 21 -12.16 -6.09 -12.42
C ARG A 21 -11.49 -5.11 -11.45
N LEU A 22 -10.93 -5.57 -10.33
CA LEU A 22 -10.14 -4.74 -9.44
C LEU A 22 -8.84 -4.28 -10.12
N ALA A 23 -8.18 -5.16 -10.86
CA ALA A 23 -6.99 -4.81 -11.62
C ALA A 23 -7.30 -3.77 -12.72
N GLU A 24 -8.39 -3.95 -13.47
CA GLU A 24 -8.87 -2.97 -14.47
C GLU A 24 -9.22 -1.62 -13.82
N ALA A 25 -9.90 -1.62 -12.68
CA ALA A 25 -10.29 -0.40 -11.95
C ALA A 25 -9.07 0.35 -11.38
N ALA A 26 -8.01 -0.37 -11.03
CA ALA A 26 -6.73 0.22 -10.62
C ALA A 26 -5.99 0.88 -11.80
N GLY A 27 -6.43 0.62 -13.03
CA GLY A 27 -5.79 1.07 -14.27
C GLY A 27 -4.48 0.33 -14.51
N ASP A 28 -3.86 0.62 -15.68
CA ASP A 28 -2.52 0.13 -16.03
C ASP A 28 -1.43 0.84 -15.18
N ARG A 29 -1.80 1.19 -13.95
CA ARG A 29 -0.91 1.81 -13.00
C ARG A 29 0.10 0.76 -12.58
N ARG A 30 1.36 1.10 -12.72
CA ARG A 30 2.54 0.38 -12.24
C ARG A 30 2.43 0.16 -10.72
N GLY A 31 1.63 -0.76 -10.30
CA GLY A 31 1.27 -1.01 -8.91
C GLY A 31 0.42 -2.26 -8.76
N VAL A 32 0.27 -3.02 -9.85
CA VAL A 32 -0.26 -4.39 -9.76
C VAL A 32 0.63 -5.15 -8.77
N PRO A 33 0.09 -5.67 -7.68
CA PRO A 33 0.88 -6.45 -6.73
C PRO A 33 1.73 -7.48 -7.48
N ASN A 34 2.99 -7.64 -7.10
CA ASN A 34 3.95 -8.53 -7.78
C ASN A 34 3.43 -9.95 -8.06
N TRP A 35 2.48 -10.44 -7.23
CA TRP A 35 1.83 -11.73 -7.42
C TRP A 35 0.89 -11.78 -8.64
N LEU A 36 0.30 -10.65 -9.04
CA LEU A 36 -0.51 -10.56 -10.27
C LEU A 36 0.37 -10.54 -11.54
N SER A 37 1.57 -9.97 -11.46
CA SER A 37 2.50 -9.93 -12.60
C SER A 37 3.13 -11.30 -12.92
N THR A 38 3.16 -12.22 -11.95
CA THR A 38 3.69 -13.58 -12.12
C THR A 38 2.60 -14.62 -12.45
N HIS A 39 1.32 -14.23 -12.40
CA HIS A 39 0.20 -15.13 -12.70
C HIS A 39 -0.50 -14.72 -14.02
N PRO A 40 -1.05 -15.71 -14.77
CA PRO A 40 -1.86 -15.41 -15.95
C PRO A 40 -3.04 -14.51 -15.60
N ASP A 41 -3.43 -13.64 -16.56
CA ASP A 41 -4.56 -12.73 -16.44
C ASP A 41 -5.81 -13.40 -15.86
N PRO A 42 -6.38 -12.89 -14.74
CA PRO A 42 -7.55 -13.50 -14.10
C PRO A 42 -8.75 -13.63 -15.03
N LEU A 43 -8.98 -12.68 -15.93
CA LEU A 43 -10.11 -12.71 -16.87
C LEU A 43 -9.92 -13.78 -17.97
N SER A 44 -8.69 -14.08 -18.38
CA SER A 44 -8.44 -15.21 -19.27
C SER A 44 -8.79 -16.54 -18.59
N ARG A 45 -8.44 -16.68 -17.32
CA ARG A 45 -8.78 -17.87 -16.52
C ARG A 45 -10.29 -18.03 -16.33
N VAL A 46 -11.05 -16.94 -16.18
CA VAL A 46 -12.52 -17.00 -16.16
C VAL A 46 -13.02 -17.64 -17.44
N ARG A 47 -12.55 -17.19 -18.60
CA ARG A 47 -12.96 -17.75 -19.91
C ARG A 47 -12.63 -19.25 -20.04
N ASP A 48 -11.48 -19.66 -19.52
CA ASP A 48 -11.03 -21.06 -19.61
C ASP A 48 -11.88 -22.01 -18.73
N ILE A 49 -12.29 -21.54 -17.52
CA ILE A 49 -13.06 -22.38 -16.59
C ILE A 49 -14.57 -22.31 -16.82
N GLN A 50 -15.09 -21.26 -17.48
CA GLN A 50 -16.52 -21.01 -17.63
C GLN A 50 -17.27 -22.19 -18.27
N PRO A 51 -16.78 -22.85 -19.34
CA PRO A 51 -17.47 -24.00 -19.91
C PRO A 51 -17.64 -25.16 -18.93
N THR A 52 -16.64 -25.36 -18.04
CA THR A 52 -16.72 -26.39 -17.00
C THR A 52 -17.72 -26.01 -15.90
N VAL A 53 -17.76 -24.73 -15.51
CA VAL A 53 -18.74 -24.20 -14.55
C VAL A 53 -20.15 -24.37 -15.09
N ASP A 54 -20.39 -24.01 -16.35
CA ASP A 54 -21.69 -24.11 -17.01
C ASP A 54 -22.16 -25.59 -17.10
N ALA A 55 -21.25 -26.49 -17.44
CA ALA A 55 -21.55 -27.91 -17.48
C ALA A 55 -21.93 -28.48 -16.11
N LEU A 56 -21.19 -28.14 -15.06
CA LEU A 56 -21.49 -28.57 -13.68
C LEU A 56 -22.81 -27.98 -13.17
N THR A 57 -23.08 -26.72 -13.46
CA THR A 57 -24.32 -26.04 -13.08
C THR A 57 -25.52 -26.63 -13.79
N SER A 58 -25.38 -27.03 -15.09
CA SER A 58 -26.45 -27.61 -15.89
C SER A 58 -26.85 -29.03 -15.44
N ILE A 59 -25.92 -29.79 -14.86
CA ILE A 59 -26.21 -31.14 -14.30
C ILE A 59 -27.17 -31.03 -13.10
N GLY A 60 -27.20 -29.86 -12.47
CA GLY A 60 -28.01 -29.60 -11.28
C GLY A 60 -27.47 -30.28 -10.03
N GLY A 61 -27.34 -29.55 -8.96
CA GLY A 61 -26.88 -30.04 -7.66
C GLY A 61 -27.33 -29.10 -6.57
N ASN A 62 -27.52 -29.59 -5.37
CA ASN A 62 -27.76 -28.75 -4.20
C ASN A 62 -26.40 -28.17 -3.75
N TYR A 63 -25.88 -27.21 -4.51
CA TYR A 63 -24.65 -26.53 -4.16
C TYR A 63 -24.86 -25.52 -3.04
N VAL A 64 -23.87 -25.41 -2.16
CA VAL A 64 -23.88 -24.50 -1.02
C VAL A 64 -22.94 -23.36 -1.29
N THR A 65 -23.38 -22.12 -1.04
CA THR A 65 -22.56 -20.90 -1.09
C THR A 65 -22.07 -20.45 0.28
N ASN A 66 -22.82 -20.76 1.33
CA ASN A 66 -22.57 -20.31 2.74
C ASN A 66 -22.16 -18.83 2.85
N ARG A 67 -22.74 -17.99 1.98
CA ARG A 67 -22.35 -16.58 1.84
C ARG A 67 -22.45 -15.82 3.16
N ASP A 68 -23.50 -16.01 3.94
CA ASP A 68 -23.72 -15.26 5.19
C ASP A 68 -22.76 -15.71 6.28
N GLU A 69 -22.46 -17.00 6.37
CA GLU A 69 -21.45 -17.52 7.28
C GLU A 69 -20.06 -16.97 6.92
N TRP A 70 -19.72 -16.99 5.63
CA TRP A 70 -18.45 -16.45 5.13
C TRP A 70 -18.33 -14.95 5.42
N LEU A 71 -19.37 -14.16 5.16
CA LEU A 71 -19.40 -12.73 5.50
C LEU A 71 -19.12 -12.51 6.99
N GLY A 72 -19.75 -13.28 7.87
CA GLY A 72 -19.52 -13.18 9.31
C GLY A 72 -18.08 -13.52 9.74
N ARG A 73 -17.36 -14.35 8.96
CA ARG A 73 -15.94 -14.69 9.24
C ARG A 73 -14.94 -13.63 8.81
N ILE A 74 -15.29 -12.80 7.81
CA ILE A 74 -14.43 -11.73 7.33
C ILE A 74 -14.73 -10.38 7.98
N ASP A 75 -15.76 -10.32 8.81
CA ASP A 75 -16.10 -9.14 9.59
C ASP A 75 -14.95 -8.79 10.54
N GLY A 76 -14.51 -7.54 10.54
CA GLY A 76 -13.36 -7.05 11.31
C GLY A 76 -11.97 -7.37 10.74
N VAL A 77 -11.87 -8.08 9.61
CA VAL A 77 -10.57 -8.36 8.96
C VAL A 77 -9.92 -7.05 8.50
N VAL A 78 -8.62 -6.92 8.76
CA VAL A 78 -7.83 -5.76 8.31
C VAL A 78 -7.90 -5.66 6.78
N TYR A 79 -8.15 -4.45 6.31
CA TYR A 79 -8.14 -4.09 4.90
C TYR A 79 -6.94 -3.19 4.59
N GLY A 80 -6.21 -3.51 3.52
CA GLY A 80 -5.03 -2.76 3.11
C GLY A 80 -3.78 -3.09 3.94
N ASP A 81 -3.07 -2.07 4.40
CA ASP A 81 -1.79 -2.21 5.08
C ASP A 81 -1.90 -2.88 6.45
N ASN A 82 -0.91 -3.69 6.77
CA ASN A 82 -0.76 -4.27 8.11
C ASN A 82 -0.10 -3.25 9.06
N PRO A 83 -0.72 -2.88 10.20
CA PRO A 83 -0.11 -1.96 11.17
C PRO A 83 1.29 -2.36 11.65
N GLU A 84 1.60 -3.65 11.67
CA GLU A 84 2.94 -4.15 12.02
C GLU A 84 4.01 -3.77 10.99
N GLN A 85 3.60 -3.43 9.78
CA GLN A 85 4.48 -3.01 8.69
C GLN A 85 4.32 -1.52 8.36
N GLY A 86 3.45 -0.83 9.09
CA GLY A 86 3.11 0.56 8.84
C GLY A 86 1.93 0.75 7.89
N LEU A 87 1.37 1.95 7.88
CA LEU A 87 0.14 2.33 7.17
C LEU A 87 0.39 3.56 6.30
N ALA A 88 0.02 3.51 5.03
CA ALA A 88 0.00 4.67 4.15
C ALA A 88 -1.39 5.33 4.16
N ARG A 89 -1.46 6.63 4.45
CA ARG A 89 -2.69 7.43 4.41
C ARG A 89 -2.47 8.68 3.57
N GLY A 90 -2.91 8.64 2.33
CA GLY A 90 -2.57 9.68 1.37
C GLY A 90 -1.05 9.72 1.15
N ASN A 91 -0.43 10.86 1.42
CA ASN A 91 1.02 11.04 1.35
C ASN A 91 1.74 10.84 2.70
N VAL A 92 1.03 10.44 3.75
CA VAL A 92 1.58 10.21 5.09
C VAL A 92 1.82 8.72 5.31
N PHE A 93 3.01 8.37 5.77
CA PHE A 93 3.33 7.03 6.25
C PHE A 93 3.46 7.04 7.77
N LEU A 94 2.75 6.12 8.43
CA LEU A 94 2.65 5.96 9.86
C LEU A 94 3.11 4.56 10.25
N HIS A 95 4.01 4.43 11.20
CA HIS A 95 4.41 3.12 11.72
C HIS A 95 4.15 3.05 13.24
N PRO A 96 2.98 2.56 13.67
CA PRO A 96 2.59 2.57 15.08
C PRO A 96 3.53 1.72 15.96
N VAL A 97 4.02 0.59 15.46
CA VAL A 97 4.91 -0.31 16.22
C VAL A 97 6.31 0.29 16.39
N LEU A 98 6.90 0.84 15.32
CA LEU A 98 8.20 1.50 15.36
C LEU A 98 8.09 2.99 15.75
N ARG A 99 6.89 3.47 16.01
CA ARG A 99 6.54 4.79 16.53
C ARG A 99 7.16 5.94 15.76
N PHE A 100 7.01 5.95 14.43
CA PHE A 100 7.41 7.10 13.62
C PHE A 100 6.36 7.47 12.56
N ARG A 101 6.46 8.70 12.10
CA ARG A 101 5.70 9.28 10.99
C ARG A 101 6.64 9.98 10.03
N ILE A 102 6.29 9.93 8.74
CA ILE A 102 6.88 10.73 7.67
C ILE A 102 5.81 11.17 6.67
N ASP A 103 5.94 12.38 6.15
CA ASP A 103 5.07 12.92 5.11
C ASP A 103 5.87 12.94 3.80
N PHE A 104 5.45 12.17 2.82
CA PHE A 104 6.01 12.21 1.46
C PHE A 104 5.42 13.40 0.68
N PRO A 105 6.00 13.80 -0.47
CA PRO A 105 5.43 14.87 -1.27
C PRO A 105 4.00 14.54 -1.71
N ASP A 106 3.17 15.57 -1.83
CA ASP A 106 1.78 15.42 -2.24
C ASP A 106 1.63 14.71 -3.58
N GLN A 107 0.60 13.89 -3.72
CA GLN A 107 0.27 13.11 -4.92
C GLN A 107 1.28 12.01 -5.28
N TRP A 108 2.30 11.76 -4.45
CA TRP A 108 3.20 10.63 -4.65
C TRP A 108 2.54 9.34 -4.20
N GLU A 109 2.72 8.29 -4.99
CA GLU A 109 2.19 6.96 -4.67
C GLU A 109 3.14 6.24 -3.71
N ILE A 110 2.63 5.82 -2.55
CA ILE A 110 3.40 5.11 -1.54
C ILE A 110 3.20 3.61 -1.73
N ALA A 111 4.30 2.88 -1.90
CA ALA A 111 4.36 1.42 -1.88
C ALA A 111 5.06 0.98 -0.60
N ASN A 112 4.30 0.32 0.28
CA ASN A 112 4.80 -0.21 1.54
C ASN A 112 5.26 -1.66 1.34
N GLY A 113 6.57 -1.89 1.40
CA GLY A 113 7.17 -3.21 1.26
C GLY A 113 7.77 -3.71 2.58
N PRO A 114 8.07 -5.01 2.70
CA PRO A 114 8.56 -5.61 3.95
C PRO A 114 9.90 -5.06 4.46
N GLN A 115 10.72 -4.49 3.59
CA GLN A 115 12.07 -4.02 3.92
C GLN A 115 12.24 -2.52 3.74
N GLN A 116 11.33 -1.88 2.98
CA GLN A 116 11.40 -0.47 2.68
C GLN A 116 10.05 0.07 2.22
N VAL A 117 9.85 1.34 2.46
CA VAL A 117 8.77 2.14 1.89
C VAL A 117 9.33 2.94 0.73
N VAL A 118 8.65 2.92 -0.40
CA VAL A 118 9.00 3.71 -1.57
C VAL A 118 7.84 4.64 -1.92
N ALA A 119 8.13 5.92 -2.11
CA ALA A 119 7.17 6.86 -2.66
C ALA A 119 7.67 7.31 -4.05
N GLN A 120 6.81 7.30 -5.05
CA GLN A 120 7.14 7.61 -6.43
C GLN A 120 6.36 8.84 -6.92
N ALA A 121 7.05 9.74 -7.60
CA ALA A 121 6.44 10.88 -8.26
C ALA A 121 5.45 10.44 -9.36
N PRO A 122 4.36 11.19 -9.62
CA PRO A 122 3.36 10.82 -10.62
C PRO A 122 3.91 10.65 -12.05
N ASP A 123 4.94 11.41 -12.41
CA ASP A 123 5.66 11.33 -13.69
C ASP A 123 6.72 10.22 -13.75
N GLY A 124 7.06 9.65 -12.58
CA GLY A 124 8.08 8.62 -12.44
C GLY A 124 9.53 9.10 -12.44
N ASP A 125 9.77 10.40 -12.51
CA ASP A 125 11.11 10.99 -12.65
C ASP A 125 11.88 11.10 -11.34
N ALA A 126 11.20 10.92 -10.21
CA ALA A 126 11.79 10.95 -8.88
C ALA A 126 11.14 9.90 -7.96
N LEU A 127 11.91 9.44 -6.99
CA LEU A 127 11.41 8.57 -5.95
C LEU A 127 12.01 8.92 -4.58
N MET A 128 11.31 8.55 -3.53
CA MET A 128 11.85 8.55 -2.17
C MET A 128 11.79 7.15 -1.59
N LEU A 129 12.75 6.81 -0.75
CA LEU A 129 12.75 5.58 0.01
C LEU A 129 12.96 5.86 1.50
N LEU A 130 12.34 5.01 2.31
CA LEU A 130 12.57 4.92 3.74
C LEU A 130 12.87 3.46 4.08
N ARG A 131 13.97 3.21 4.79
CA ARG A 131 14.32 1.88 5.29
C ARG A 131 15.13 1.96 6.58
N GLY A 132 15.12 0.89 7.36
CA GLY A 132 16.09 0.69 8.44
C GLY A 132 17.50 0.46 7.88
N VAL A 133 18.50 0.91 8.60
CA VAL A 133 19.91 0.60 8.36
C VAL A 133 20.53 0.04 9.62
N GLU A 134 21.58 -0.77 9.47
CA GLU A 134 22.29 -1.31 10.61
C GLU A 134 22.89 -0.19 11.46
N GLN A 135 22.78 -0.33 12.78
CA GLN A 135 23.31 0.59 13.77
C GLN A 135 24.34 -0.13 14.64
N PRO A 136 25.61 -0.25 14.22
CA PRO A 136 26.65 -0.84 15.03
C PRO A 136 26.88 -0.05 16.32
N GLN A 137 27.08 -0.76 17.42
CA GLN A 137 27.32 -0.12 18.72
C GLN A 137 28.56 0.78 18.70
N GLY A 138 28.43 1.95 19.31
CA GLY A 138 29.52 2.92 19.45
C GLY A 138 29.81 3.79 18.23
N GLN A 139 29.12 3.58 17.10
CA GLN A 139 29.24 4.44 15.92
C GLN A 139 28.41 5.72 16.05
N THR A 140 28.99 6.81 15.60
CA THR A 140 28.27 8.08 15.40
C THR A 140 27.32 7.99 14.21
N ILE A 141 26.29 8.84 14.18
CA ILE A 141 25.35 8.88 13.04
C ILE A 141 26.07 9.24 11.74
N GLN A 142 27.14 10.01 11.79
CA GLN A 142 27.99 10.34 10.63
C GLN A 142 28.73 9.11 10.09
N GLU A 143 29.30 8.27 10.97
CA GLU A 143 29.99 7.04 10.57
C GLU A 143 29.01 6.04 9.96
N ILE A 144 27.82 5.89 10.57
CA ILE A 144 26.75 5.05 10.02
C ILE A 144 26.36 5.53 8.62
N ALA A 145 26.16 6.84 8.44
CA ALA A 145 25.81 7.43 7.15
C ALA A 145 26.91 7.20 6.10
N GLY A 146 28.17 7.44 6.46
CA GLY A 146 29.31 7.20 5.58
C GLY A 146 29.39 5.74 5.12
N ASN A 147 29.40 4.81 6.06
CA ASN A 147 29.50 3.37 5.79
C ASN A 147 28.30 2.85 4.95
N SER A 148 27.09 3.28 5.29
CA SER A 148 25.87 2.89 4.59
C SER A 148 25.91 3.33 3.12
N MET A 149 26.30 4.58 2.86
CA MET A 149 26.31 5.14 1.52
C MET A 149 27.50 4.63 0.68
N GLU A 150 28.67 4.45 1.28
CA GLU A 150 29.83 3.87 0.62
C GLU A 150 29.57 2.42 0.20
N THR A 151 29.00 1.61 1.09
CA THR A 151 28.60 0.22 0.80
C THR A 151 27.60 0.16 -0.35
N ALA A 152 26.70 1.14 -0.43
CA ALA A 152 25.71 1.26 -1.52
C ALA A 152 26.31 1.85 -2.83
N GLY A 153 27.60 2.18 -2.87
CA GLY A 153 28.28 2.70 -4.07
C GLY A 153 28.04 4.19 -4.32
N PHE A 154 27.61 4.95 -3.31
CA PHE A 154 27.38 6.38 -3.39
C PHE A 154 28.53 7.19 -2.80
N ARG A 155 28.84 8.31 -3.43
CA ARG A 155 29.84 9.26 -2.95
C ARG A 155 29.17 10.55 -2.48
N ALA A 156 29.51 10.98 -1.25
CA ALA A 156 29.06 12.24 -0.71
C ALA A 156 29.65 13.43 -1.49
N THR A 157 28.83 14.40 -1.81
CA THR A 157 29.22 15.72 -2.31
C THR A 157 29.05 16.79 -1.24
N GLU A 158 28.07 16.59 -0.34
CA GLU A 158 27.79 17.45 0.81
C GLU A 158 27.37 16.57 1.98
N GLY A 159 27.61 17.04 3.20
CA GLY A 159 27.14 16.33 4.39
C GLY A 159 27.37 17.15 5.67
N ALA A 160 26.39 17.10 6.55
CA ALA A 160 26.46 17.76 7.84
C ALA A 160 25.62 17.05 8.90
N ALA A 161 26.06 17.13 10.16
CA ALA A 161 25.22 16.77 11.29
C ALA A 161 24.00 17.71 11.32
N ALA A 162 22.84 17.16 11.66
CA ALA A 162 21.57 17.86 11.71
C ALA A 162 20.73 17.32 12.86
N THR A 163 19.69 18.05 13.21
CA THR A 163 18.63 17.57 14.11
C THR A 163 17.31 17.63 13.36
N ILE A 164 16.59 16.51 13.32
CA ILE A 164 15.28 16.40 12.66
C ILE A 164 14.26 16.03 13.74
N SER A 165 13.33 16.92 14.01
CA SER A 165 12.29 16.74 15.06
C SER A 165 12.86 16.33 16.42
N GLY A 166 14.04 16.84 16.79
CA GLY A 166 14.74 16.51 18.05
C GLY A 166 15.63 15.26 17.97
N LEU A 167 15.63 14.53 16.88
CA LEU A 167 16.40 13.31 16.66
C LEU A 167 17.77 13.65 16.05
N ASP A 168 18.80 12.92 16.47
CA ASP A 168 20.14 12.98 15.87
C ASP A 168 20.09 12.53 14.43
N ALA A 169 20.64 13.31 13.51
CA ALA A 169 20.63 13.00 12.10
C ALA A 169 21.94 13.43 11.40
N TYR A 170 22.22 12.78 10.27
CA TYR A 170 23.22 13.22 9.31
C TYR A 170 22.59 13.38 7.94
N LEU A 171 22.59 14.61 7.43
CA LEU A 171 21.98 15.00 6.17
C LEU A 171 23.06 15.21 5.13
N GLY A 172 22.91 14.61 3.93
CA GLY A 172 23.88 14.73 2.88
C GLY A 172 23.26 14.74 1.47
N VAL A 173 24.11 15.12 0.51
CA VAL A 173 23.86 14.94 -0.92
C VAL A 173 24.88 13.95 -1.44
N TYR A 174 24.41 12.99 -2.22
CA TYR A 174 25.22 11.90 -2.71
C TYR A 174 25.02 11.72 -4.20
N GLN A 175 26.05 11.21 -4.88
CA GLN A 175 25.99 10.86 -6.31
C GLN A 175 26.41 9.41 -6.49
N GLY A 176 25.76 8.72 -7.42
CA GLY A 176 26.05 7.34 -7.72
C GLY A 176 25.30 6.87 -8.97
N GLN A 177 25.30 5.56 -9.15
CA GLN A 177 24.56 4.93 -10.24
C GLN A 177 23.62 3.86 -9.67
N ILE A 178 22.40 3.80 -10.18
CA ILE A 178 21.43 2.75 -9.85
C ILE A 178 21.13 1.99 -11.15
N GLU A 179 21.16 0.67 -11.08
CA GLU A 179 20.82 -0.19 -12.19
C GLU A 179 19.38 0.11 -12.66
N GLY A 180 19.20 0.32 -13.94
CA GLY A 180 17.92 0.69 -14.55
C GLY A 180 17.58 2.20 -14.52
N LEU A 181 18.21 2.99 -13.63
CA LEU A 181 18.01 4.45 -13.56
C LEU A 181 19.21 5.25 -14.07
N GLY A 182 20.41 4.64 -14.15
CA GLY A 182 21.64 5.32 -14.56
C GLY A 182 22.23 6.20 -13.47
N ALA A 183 22.83 7.34 -13.86
CA ALA A 183 23.39 8.31 -12.92
C ALA A 183 22.29 9.02 -12.14
N VAL A 184 22.45 9.08 -10.82
CA VAL A 184 21.49 9.72 -9.92
C VAL A 184 22.19 10.67 -8.94
N THR A 185 21.43 11.66 -8.49
CA THR A 185 21.75 12.47 -7.32
C THR A 185 20.69 12.20 -6.25
N MET A 186 21.14 12.08 -5.02
CA MET A 186 20.31 11.69 -3.89
C MET A 186 20.48 12.69 -2.74
N ARG A 187 19.39 13.17 -2.18
CA ARG A 187 19.36 13.74 -0.83
C ARG A 187 19.04 12.64 0.17
N ALA A 188 19.91 12.41 1.12
CA ALA A 188 19.71 11.38 2.13
C ALA A 188 19.88 11.92 3.53
N ALA A 189 19.03 11.46 4.44
CA ALA A 189 19.19 11.64 5.88
C ALA A 189 19.26 10.28 6.57
N HIS A 190 20.27 10.09 7.41
CA HIS A 190 20.28 9.03 8.39
C HIS A 190 19.77 9.62 9.70
N ILE A 191 18.73 9.05 10.26
CA ILE A 191 18.03 9.58 11.44
C ILE A 191 18.01 8.50 12.49
N ARG A 192 18.54 8.80 13.69
CA ARG A 192 18.52 7.89 14.83
C ARG A 192 17.24 8.07 15.61
N ASN A 193 16.45 7.01 15.73
CA ASN A 193 15.27 6.95 16.56
C ASN A 193 15.41 5.74 17.48
N ASP A 194 15.66 5.99 18.75
CA ASP A 194 16.01 4.97 19.76
C ASP A 194 17.16 4.06 19.29
N ASP A 195 16.96 2.75 19.32
CA ASP A 195 17.93 1.73 18.92
C ASP A 195 17.96 1.46 17.40
N GLN A 196 17.25 2.26 16.60
CA GLN A 196 17.14 2.08 15.16
C GLN A 196 17.60 3.32 14.41
N THR A 197 18.37 3.13 13.35
CA THR A 197 18.68 4.20 12.39
C THR A 197 17.87 4.00 11.12
N TYR A 198 17.26 5.07 10.63
CA TYR A 198 16.50 5.11 9.40
C TYR A 198 17.24 5.91 8.34
N LEU A 199 17.26 5.38 7.11
CA LEU A 199 17.64 6.10 5.91
C LEU A 199 16.37 6.61 5.23
N VAL A 200 16.24 7.92 5.11
CA VAL A 200 15.24 8.59 4.27
C VAL A 200 15.98 9.23 3.11
N ALA A 201 15.68 8.84 1.88
CA ALA A 201 16.41 9.32 0.73
C ALA A 201 15.47 9.69 -0.43
N GLY A 202 15.67 10.88 -1.01
CA GLY A 202 15.05 11.31 -2.26
C GLY A 202 16.04 11.20 -3.40
N ILE A 203 15.63 10.57 -4.49
CA ILE A 203 16.47 10.15 -5.62
C ILE A 203 15.87 10.66 -6.91
N ALA A 204 16.70 11.29 -7.75
CA ALA A 204 16.33 11.72 -9.11
C ALA A 204 17.56 11.70 -10.03
N SER A 205 17.34 11.88 -11.33
CA SER A 205 18.43 12.18 -12.25
C SER A 205 19.16 13.47 -11.83
N PRO A 206 20.42 13.71 -12.21
CA PRO A 206 21.15 14.93 -11.83
C PRO A 206 20.42 16.23 -12.19
N ASP A 207 19.67 16.24 -13.30
CA ASP A 207 18.89 17.40 -13.73
C ASP A 207 17.58 17.52 -12.97
N GLY A 208 16.85 16.41 -12.74
CA GLY A 208 15.62 16.37 -11.96
C GLY A 208 15.83 16.70 -10.49
N PHE A 209 16.98 16.36 -9.93
CA PHE A 209 17.32 16.62 -8.53
C PHE A 209 17.17 18.10 -8.15
N ARG A 210 17.59 19.03 -8.99
CA ARG A 210 17.48 20.47 -8.70
C ARG A 210 16.03 20.95 -8.52
N GLN A 211 15.10 20.27 -9.16
CA GLN A 211 13.67 20.58 -9.06
C GLN A 211 13.03 19.88 -7.86
N ALA A 212 13.45 18.64 -7.57
CA ALA A 212 12.86 17.79 -6.54
C ALA A 212 13.47 17.99 -5.13
N ASP A 213 14.69 18.53 -5.02
CA ASP A 213 15.45 18.61 -3.76
C ASP A 213 14.70 19.32 -2.63
N GLY A 214 13.96 20.39 -2.96
CA GLY A 214 13.13 21.07 -1.96
C GLY A 214 12.04 20.18 -1.36
N ALA A 215 11.39 19.35 -2.19
CA ALA A 215 10.39 18.40 -1.76
C ALA A 215 11.03 17.24 -0.96
N PHE A 216 12.17 16.73 -1.39
CA PHE A 216 12.94 15.74 -0.65
C PHE A 216 13.30 16.23 0.76
N LEU A 217 13.82 17.45 0.85
CA LEU A 217 14.20 18.03 2.14
C LEU A 217 13.00 18.27 3.05
N ALA A 218 11.86 18.69 2.50
CA ALA A 218 10.62 18.84 3.26
C ALA A 218 10.16 17.52 3.85
N SER A 219 10.15 16.47 3.03
CA SER A 219 9.80 15.10 3.45
C SER A 219 10.76 14.58 4.54
N VAL A 220 12.07 14.71 4.33
CA VAL A 220 13.08 14.31 5.33
C VAL A 220 12.83 15.02 6.67
N ARG A 221 12.53 16.32 6.64
CA ARG A 221 12.27 17.12 7.85
C ARG A 221 10.95 16.81 8.54
N SER A 222 10.01 16.17 7.86
CA SER A 222 8.73 15.75 8.43
C SER A 222 8.86 14.50 9.30
N PHE A 223 9.98 13.76 9.19
CA PHE A 223 10.21 12.56 10.01
C PHE A 223 10.17 12.94 11.49
N ARG A 224 9.35 12.23 12.26
CA ARG A 224 9.25 12.42 13.69
C ARG A 224 8.84 11.14 14.40
N GLU A 225 9.14 11.07 15.68
CA GLU A 225 8.58 10.05 16.56
C GLU A 225 7.08 10.28 16.79
N LEU A 226 6.35 9.19 16.97
CA LEU A 226 4.99 9.18 17.48
C LEU A 226 5.01 8.96 18.99
N SER A 227 4.25 9.76 19.72
CA SER A 227 3.96 9.45 21.12
C SER A 227 3.20 8.12 21.23
N GLU A 228 3.25 7.49 22.40
CA GLU A 228 2.51 6.25 22.66
C GLU A 228 1.01 6.42 22.36
N ALA A 229 0.40 7.52 22.83
CA ALA A 229 -1.01 7.83 22.59
C ALA A 229 -1.33 8.03 21.09
N GLU A 230 -0.44 8.66 20.31
CA GLU A 230 -0.61 8.77 18.86
C GLU A 230 -0.51 7.41 18.18
N ALA A 231 0.44 6.58 18.58
CA ALA A 231 0.63 5.24 18.04
C ALA A 231 -0.58 4.32 18.34
N GLU A 232 -1.09 4.36 19.56
CA GLU A 232 -2.28 3.61 19.98
C GLU A 232 -3.56 4.06 19.27
N ALA A 233 -3.65 5.33 18.88
CA ALA A 233 -4.80 5.86 18.13
C ALA A 233 -4.79 5.49 16.64
N ILE A 234 -3.70 4.90 16.13
CA ILE A 234 -3.59 4.48 14.74
C ILE A 234 -4.16 3.08 14.59
N HIS A 235 -5.33 2.97 13.99
CA HIS A 235 -5.97 1.69 13.71
C HIS A 235 -6.00 1.40 12.21
N PRO A 236 -5.89 0.14 11.78
CA PRO A 236 -6.02 -0.22 10.38
C PRO A 236 -7.46 -0.12 9.90
N ASP A 237 -7.63 0.16 8.63
CA ASP A 237 -8.92 0.03 7.98
C ASP A 237 -9.40 -1.43 8.06
N ARG A 238 -10.72 -1.63 8.13
CA ARG A 238 -11.30 -2.96 8.33
C ARG A 238 -12.48 -3.20 7.41
N VAL A 239 -12.66 -4.45 7.06
CA VAL A 239 -13.91 -4.91 6.47
C VAL A 239 -14.97 -4.90 7.55
N ASP A 240 -16.14 -4.33 7.24
CA ASP A 240 -17.35 -4.36 8.07
C ASP A 240 -18.54 -4.77 7.20
N LEU A 241 -19.62 -5.10 7.83
CA LEU A 241 -20.84 -5.58 7.19
C LEU A 241 -21.96 -4.55 7.30
N TYR A 242 -22.56 -4.24 6.18
CA TYR A 242 -23.63 -3.27 6.07
C TYR A 242 -24.90 -3.90 5.49
N ILE A 243 -26.06 -3.58 6.07
CA ILE A 243 -27.37 -3.93 5.52
C ILE A 243 -27.85 -2.74 4.69
N VAL A 244 -27.97 -2.94 3.38
CA VAL A 244 -28.38 -1.91 2.43
C VAL A 244 -29.78 -1.40 2.78
N ARG A 245 -29.94 -0.08 2.85
CA ARG A 245 -31.22 0.58 3.10
C ARG A 245 -31.89 0.98 1.79
N THR A 246 -33.18 1.21 1.85
CA THR A 246 -33.91 1.75 0.69
C THR A 246 -33.37 3.14 0.31
N GLY A 247 -32.98 3.30 -0.95
CA GLY A 247 -32.42 4.55 -1.47
C GLY A 247 -30.90 4.65 -1.42
N ASP A 248 -30.21 3.67 -0.83
CA ASP A 248 -28.75 3.62 -0.84
C ASP A 248 -28.22 3.44 -2.27
N THR A 249 -27.07 4.07 -2.50
CA THR A 249 -26.26 3.92 -3.71
C THR A 249 -24.83 3.53 -3.32
N TRP A 250 -24.05 2.97 -4.24
CA TRP A 250 -22.64 2.69 -3.97
C TRP A 250 -21.87 3.93 -3.55
N GLN A 251 -22.26 5.10 -4.08
CA GLN A 251 -21.68 6.40 -3.72
C GLN A 251 -21.97 6.74 -2.25
N SER A 252 -23.27 6.73 -1.85
CA SER A 252 -23.68 7.10 -0.50
C SER A 252 -23.12 6.15 0.56
N ILE A 253 -23.02 4.84 0.24
CA ILE A 253 -22.45 3.85 1.16
C ILE A 253 -20.94 4.06 1.31
N ALA A 254 -20.20 4.26 0.22
CA ALA A 254 -18.75 4.52 0.29
C ALA A 254 -18.45 5.78 1.10
N GLU A 255 -19.18 6.87 0.88
CA GLU A 255 -19.03 8.12 1.63
C GLU A 255 -19.34 7.94 3.13
N SER A 256 -20.45 7.27 3.46
CA SER A 256 -20.86 7.06 4.85
C SER A 256 -19.94 6.09 5.62
N SER A 257 -19.18 5.24 4.93
CA SER A 257 -18.19 4.34 5.52
C SER A 257 -16.78 4.93 5.62
N GLY A 258 -16.63 6.24 5.38
CA GLY A 258 -15.36 6.96 5.53
C GLY A 258 -14.57 7.19 4.24
N GLY A 259 -15.09 6.76 3.09
CA GLY A 259 -14.47 7.00 1.78
C GLY A 259 -13.16 6.23 1.55
N VAL A 260 -12.88 5.19 2.34
CA VAL A 260 -11.65 4.37 2.25
C VAL A 260 -11.53 3.73 0.87
N VAL A 261 -12.63 3.27 0.32
CA VAL A 261 -12.69 2.69 -1.02
C VAL A 261 -13.60 3.50 -1.92
N THR A 262 -13.29 3.54 -3.22
CA THR A 262 -14.15 4.20 -4.19
C THR A 262 -15.49 3.46 -4.34
N PRO A 263 -16.56 4.13 -4.78
CA PRO A 263 -17.84 3.46 -5.09
C PRO A 263 -17.68 2.31 -6.09
N ALA A 264 -16.78 2.45 -7.06
CA ALA A 264 -16.48 1.40 -8.03
C ALA A 264 -15.83 0.18 -7.36
N THR A 265 -14.83 0.41 -6.51
CA THR A 265 -14.18 -0.66 -5.74
C THR A 265 -15.18 -1.35 -4.83
N LEU A 266 -16.02 -0.58 -4.12
CA LEU A 266 -17.05 -1.12 -3.25
C LEU A 266 -18.05 -2.02 -4.00
N ALA A 267 -18.51 -1.60 -5.18
CA ALA A 267 -19.37 -2.41 -6.03
C ALA A 267 -18.66 -3.71 -6.46
N ILE A 268 -17.41 -3.62 -6.93
CA ILE A 268 -16.62 -4.78 -7.36
C ILE A 268 -16.41 -5.77 -6.22
N MET A 269 -16.07 -5.30 -5.03
CA MET A 269 -15.89 -6.14 -3.82
C MET A 269 -17.16 -6.95 -3.50
N ASN A 270 -18.32 -6.42 -3.84
CA ASN A 270 -19.63 -7.07 -3.68
C ASN A 270 -20.15 -7.73 -4.94
N GLN A 271 -19.28 -8.00 -5.94
CA GLN A 271 -19.59 -8.67 -7.20
C GLN A 271 -20.63 -7.91 -8.06
N ALA A 272 -20.78 -6.61 -7.83
CA ALA A 272 -21.68 -5.71 -8.56
C ALA A 272 -20.90 -4.76 -9.47
N THR A 273 -21.62 -3.94 -10.23
CA THR A 273 -21.09 -2.82 -11.01
C THR A 273 -21.70 -1.52 -10.51
N LEU A 274 -21.07 -0.38 -10.81
CA LEU A 274 -21.67 0.93 -10.51
C LEU A 274 -23.06 1.14 -11.15
N ALA A 275 -23.29 0.51 -12.30
CA ALA A 275 -24.58 0.60 -12.99
C ALA A 275 -25.71 -0.16 -12.28
N THR A 276 -25.35 -1.15 -11.46
CA THR A 276 -26.31 -1.96 -10.70
C THR A 276 -26.37 -1.42 -9.28
N GLN A 277 -27.49 -0.83 -8.89
CA GLN A 277 -27.67 -0.32 -7.52
C GLN A 277 -27.68 -1.46 -6.49
N PRO A 278 -27.17 -1.21 -5.26
CA PRO A 278 -27.22 -2.20 -4.20
C PRO A 278 -28.69 -2.51 -3.83
N GLN A 279 -28.98 -3.78 -3.61
CA GLN A 279 -30.35 -4.22 -3.32
C GLN A 279 -30.67 -3.95 -1.83
N ALA A 280 -31.77 -3.26 -1.55
CA ALA A 280 -32.25 -3.03 -0.19
C ALA A 280 -32.46 -4.35 0.57
N GLY A 281 -32.00 -4.42 1.81
CA GLY A 281 -31.99 -5.60 2.66
C GLY A 281 -30.83 -6.55 2.42
N ALA A 282 -30.02 -6.37 1.37
CA ALA A 282 -28.83 -7.18 1.14
C ALA A 282 -27.76 -6.87 2.18
N ARG A 283 -27.08 -7.90 2.68
CA ARG A 283 -25.89 -7.79 3.51
C ARG A 283 -24.65 -7.72 2.62
N ILE A 284 -23.91 -6.64 2.69
CA ILE A 284 -22.75 -6.37 1.85
C ILE A 284 -21.51 -6.08 2.69
N LYS A 285 -20.33 -6.23 2.06
CA LYS A 285 -19.05 -5.77 2.62
C LYS A 285 -18.90 -4.27 2.40
N ILE A 286 -18.47 -3.57 3.43
CA ILE A 286 -17.95 -2.21 3.35
C ILE A 286 -16.54 -2.18 3.90
N VAL A 287 -15.83 -1.07 3.74
CA VAL A 287 -14.55 -0.81 4.41
C VAL A 287 -14.72 0.44 5.25
N VAL A 288 -14.39 0.33 6.51
CA VAL A 288 -14.44 1.43 7.46
C VAL A 288 -13.03 1.86 7.82
N SER A 289 -12.83 3.17 8.01
CA SER A 289 -11.56 3.70 8.49
C SER A 289 -11.29 3.29 9.93
N GLY A 290 -10.05 3.00 10.23
CA GLY A 290 -9.59 2.75 11.58
C GLY A 290 -9.31 4.02 12.37
#